data_0afea57c90ac61a8e758be8f882efc45
#
_entry.id   0afea57c90ac61a8e758be8f882efc45
#
_cell.length_a   1.000
_cell.length_b   1.000
_cell.length_c   1.000
_cell.angle_alpha   90.00
_cell.angle_beta   90.00
_cell.angle_gamma   90.00
#
_symmetry.space_group_name_H-M   'P 1'
#
loop_
_entity.id
_entity.type
_entity.pdbx_description
1 polymer ?
#
loop_
_entity_poly.entity_id
_entity_poly.type
_entity_poly.pdbx_seq_one_letter_code
_entity_poly.pdbx_strand_id
1 'polypeptide(L)'
;MLVLRWLYGRFALNARKETIVEIILPDGSKKTLEEGATVYDVAASIGTSLAKAALAGKVNGELVDVTAPVTDGATVEIITNKSPEALSIMRHSCAHIMAEAVQELFPGAQIAFGPATDNGYFYDFELPENISSDDFAAIEKKMAQIVKKNEPFVREVVTVEEAKKVFADQRFKLEHIDDLADEEISIYRHGNFVDLCSGPHVPSAGKIGAFKMMKLAGAYWR
;
A
#
# COMPACT_ATOMS: atom_id res chain seq x y z
N MET A 1 -41.50 51.53 32.47
CA MET A 1 -40.21 51.06 32.99
C MET A 1 -40.01 49.61 32.54
N LEU A 2 -39.35 49.38 31.37
CA LEU A 2 -39.11 48.09 30.78
C LEU A 2 -37.74 47.60 31.29
N VAL A 3 -37.70 46.45 31.98
CA VAL A 3 -36.47 45.79 32.41
C VAL A 3 -36.13 44.71 31.38
N LEU A 4 -35.13 44.95 30.54
CA LEU A 4 -34.52 43.91 29.67
C LEU A 4 -33.63 43.00 30.53
N ARG A 5 -34.01 41.73 30.66
CA ARG A 5 -33.20 40.66 31.27
C ARG A 5 -32.37 39.99 30.16
N TRP A 6 -31.07 40.25 30.15
CA TRP A 6 -30.13 39.51 29.32
C TRP A 6 -29.95 38.09 29.89
N LEU A 7 -30.38 37.09 29.11
CA LEU A 7 -30.06 35.69 29.38
C LEU A 7 -28.70 35.40 28.71
N TYR A 8 -27.66 35.29 29.52
CA TYR A 8 -26.38 34.71 29.09
C TYR A 8 -26.60 33.21 28.93
N GLY A 9 -26.82 32.77 27.66
CA GLY A 9 -26.69 31.36 27.30
C GLY A 9 -25.21 30.94 27.43
N ARG A 10 -24.90 30.07 28.41
CA ARG A 10 -23.65 29.35 28.45
C ARG A 10 -23.61 28.44 27.26
N PHE A 11 -22.88 28.81 26.22
CA PHE A 11 -22.37 27.84 25.25
C PHE A 11 -21.35 26.94 25.99
N ALA A 12 -21.81 25.78 26.40
CA ALA A 12 -20.93 24.69 26.76
C ALA A 12 -20.17 24.27 25.49
N LEU A 13 -18.95 24.76 25.33
CA LEU A 13 -18.00 24.15 24.43
C LEU A 13 -17.81 22.70 24.92
N ASN A 14 -18.47 21.75 24.22
CA ASN A 14 -18.10 20.35 24.32
C ASN A 14 -16.64 20.23 23.85
N ALA A 15 -15.71 20.36 24.75
CA ALA A 15 -14.34 19.93 24.54
C ALA A 15 -14.43 18.43 24.22
N ARG A 16 -14.27 18.05 22.94
CA ARG A 16 -13.98 16.67 22.59
C ARG A 16 -12.75 16.30 23.42
N LYS A 17 -12.91 15.30 24.27
CA LYS A 17 -11.79 14.71 24.98
C LYS A 17 -10.90 14.13 23.88
N GLU A 18 -9.78 14.79 23.58
CA GLU A 18 -8.80 14.28 22.65
C GLU A 18 -8.31 12.96 23.24
N THR A 19 -8.71 11.87 22.64
CA THR A 19 -8.19 10.55 22.98
C THR A 19 -6.80 10.45 22.40
N ILE A 20 -5.83 10.06 23.23
CA ILE A 20 -4.43 9.93 22.86
C ILE A 20 -4.02 8.46 22.94
N VAL A 21 -3.04 8.08 22.13
CA VAL A 21 -2.37 6.78 22.16
C VAL A 21 -0.89 6.97 22.51
N GLU A 22 -0.34 6.11 23.34
CA GLU A 22 1.08 6.07 23.65
C GLU A 22 1.71 4.88 22.96
N ILE A 23 2.70 5.11 22.09
CA ILE A 23 3.43 4.06 21.39
C ILE A 23 4.86 3.95 21.92
N ILE A 24 5.51 2.81 21.68
CA ILE A 24 6.86 2.51 22.09
C ILE A 24 7.76 2.40 20.85
N LEU A 25 8.85 3.15 20.83
CA LEU A 25 9.86 3.11 19.78
C LEU A 25 10.91 2.02 20.04
N PRO A 26 11.71 1.61 19.03
CA PRO A 26 12.71 0.55 19.20
C PRO A 26 13.77 0.79 20.27
N ASP A 27 14.04 2.05 20.60
CA ASP A 27 14.97 2.45 21.69
C ASP A 27 14.32 2.45 23.08
N GLY A 28 13.04 2.02 23.18
CA GLY A 28 12.25 2.02 24.39
C GLY A 28 11.63 3.37 24.76
N SER A 29 11.90 4.43 24.01
CA SER A 29 11.25 5.72 24.24
C SER A 29 9.78 5.68 23.85
N LYS A 30 8.97 6.53 24.50
CA LYS A 30 7.53 6.59 24.28
C LYS A 30 7.15 7.88 23.54
N LYS A 31 6.14 7.78 22.73
CA LYS A 31 5.53 8.90 22.02
C LYS A 31 4.03 8.90 22.22
N THR A 32 3.49 10.09 22.49
CA THR A 32 2.04 10.31 22.58
C THR A 32 1.57 10.97 21.28
N LEU A 33 0.52 10.42 20.70
CA LEU A 33 -0.12 10.93 19.49
C LEU A 33 -1.64 10.98 19.68
N GLU A 34 -2.36 11.59 18.75
CA GLU A 34 -3.81 11.56 18.72
C GLU A 34 -4.31 10.16 18.33
N GLU A 35 -5.48 9.77 18.82
CA GLU A 35 -6.15 8.53 18.38
C GLU A 35 -6.39 8.54 16.87
N GLY A 36 -6.11 7.42 16.22
CA GLY A 36 -6.16 7.30 14.76
C GLY A 36 -4.88 7.72 14.04
N ALA A 37 -3.83 8.13 14.80
CA ALA A 37 -2.51 8.38 14.22
C ALA A 37 -2.00 7.14 13.48
N THR A 38 -1.25 7.37 12.41
CA THR A 38 -0.69 6.34 11.53
C THR A 38 0.81 6.17 11.77
N VAL A 39 1.41 5.13 11.18
CA VAL A 39 2.87 4.96 11.13
C VAL A 39 3.56 6.20 10.56
N TYR A 40 2.96 6.86 9.56
CA TYR A 40 3.48 8.11 9.00
C TYR A 40 3.50 9.23 10.04
N ASP A 41 2.43 9.37 10.85
CA ASP A 41 2.34 10.39 11.89
C ASP A 41 3.37 10.14 12.99
N VAL A 42 3.64 8.87 13.34
CA VAL A 42 4.76 8.50 14.22
C VAL A 42 6.08 8.98 13.63
N ALA A 43 6.36 8.68 12.36
CA ALA A 43 7.58 9.13 11.70
C ALA A 43 7.70 10.66 11.68
N ALA A 44 6.60 11.36 11.39
CA ALA A 44 6.53 12.82 11.36
C ALA A 44 6.77 13.45 12.76
N SER A 45 6.27 12.82 13.82
CA SER A 45 6.48 13.27 15.21
C SER A 45 7.95 13.16 15.66
N ILE A 46 8.72 12.26 15.03
CA ILE A 46 10.16 12.10 15.27
C ILE A 46 10.94 13.13 14.43
N GLY A 47 10.56 13.30 13.17
CA GLY A 47 11.20 14.30 12.32
C GLY A 47 10.78 14.22 10.86
N THR A 48 10.73 15.36 10.20
CA THR A 48 10.29 15.48 8.80
C THR A 48 11.16 14.67 7.82
N SER A 49 12.44 14.52 8.11
CA SER A 49 13.35 13.70 7.30
C SER A 49 13.00 12.22 7.40
N LEU A 50 12.63 11.72 8.59
CA LEU A 50 12.21 10.34 8.78
C LEU A 50 10.86 10.08 8.10
N ALA A 51 9.89 10.97 8.23
CA ALA A 51 8.61 10.87 7.53
C ALA A 51 8.79 10.78 6.01
N LYS A 52 9.68 11.62 5.45
CA LYS A 52 10.02 11.57 4.02
C LYS A 52 10.74 10.28 3.62
N ALA A 53 11.52 9.67 4.50
CA ALA A 53 12.26 8.45 4.24
C ALA A 53 11.44 7.18 4.49
N ALA A 54 10.31 7.27 5.16
CA ALA A 54 9.46 6.14 5.50
C ALA A 54 8.94 5.43 4.23
N LEU A 55 9.05 4.10 4.23
CA LEU A 55 8.55 3.20 3.18
C LEU A 55 7.40 2.34 3.71
N ALA A 56 7.45 1.96 4.98
CA ALA A 56 6.49 1.13 5.68
C ALA A 56 6.72 1.28 7.19
N GLY A 57 6.02 0.51 8.00
CA GLY A 57 6.29 0.35 9.42
C GLY A 57 6.24 -1.09 9.86
N LYS A 58 6.73 -1.34 11.10
CA LYS A 58 6.37 -2.53 11.87
C LYS A 58 5.56 -2.10 13.08
N VAL A 59 4.38 -2.65 13.23
CA VAL A 59 3.53 -2.46 14.40
C VAL A 59 3.42 -3.80 15.11
N ASN A 60 3.92 -3.88 16.34
CA ASN A 60 4.01 -5.12 17.11
C ASN A 60 4.75 -6.26 16.38
N GLY A 61 5.74 -5.90 15.54
CA GLY A 61 6.54 -6.85 14.75
C GLY A 61 5.97 -7.17 13.36
N GLU A 62 4.74 -6.79 13.06
CA GLU A 62 4.11 -7.01 11.74
C GLU A 62 4.39 -5.85 10.79
N LEU A 63 4.77 -6.18 9.55
CA LEU A 63 4.98 -5.19 8.48
C LEU A 63 3.64 -4.64 8.00
N VAL A 64 3.54 -3.30 7.98
CA VAL A 64 2.33 -2.58 7.57
C VAL A 64 2.67 -1.35 6.73
N ASP A 65 1.69 -0.84 5.99
CA ASP A 65 1.82 0.43 5.27
C ASP A 65 2.07 1.61 6.20
N VAL A 66 2.64 2.69 5.68
CA VAL A 66 2.79 3.94 6.46
C VAL A 66 1.45 4.55 6.86
N THR A 67 0.36 4.20 6.19
CA THR A 67 -1.01 4.65 6.48
C THR A 67 -1.74 3.79 7.51
N ALA A 68 -1.13 2.67 7.95
CA ALA A 68 -1.72 1.82 8.97
C ALA A 68 -1.86 2.57 10.30
N PRO A 69 -3.02 2.48 10.98
CA PRO A 69 -3.21 3.11 12.28
C PRO A 69 -2.35 2.43 13.35
N VAL A 70 -1.93 3.22 14.34
CA VAL A 70 -1.26 2.70 15.52
C VAL A 70 -2.22 2.71 16.71
N THR A 71 -2.06 1.72 17.60
CA THR A 71 -2.91 1.57 18.80
C THR A 71 -2.11 1.84 20.07
N ASP A 72 -2.83 2.10 21.15
CA ASP A 72 -2.21 2.34 22.46
C ASP A 72 -1.37 1.15 22.93
N GLY A 73 -0.17 1.42 23.43
CA GLY A 73 0.81 0.42 23.86
C GLY A 73 1.56 -0.28 22.73
N ALA A 74 1.28 0.01 21.45
CA ALA A 74 1.94 -0.66 20.33
C ALA A 74 3.43 -0.31 20.24
N THR A 75 4.25 -1.30 19.87
CA THR A 75 5.63 -1.07 19.44
C THR A 75 5.63 -0.66 17.97
N VAL A 76 6.32 0.44 17.62
CA VAL A 76 6.33 0.96 16.25
C VAL A 76 7.75 1.23 15.79
N GLU A 77 8.15 0.57 14.70
CA GLU A 77 9.41 0.80 13.99
C GLU A 77 9.14 1.36 12.60
N ILE A 78 9.88 2.40 12.21
CA ILE A 78 9.75 3.00 10.87
C ILE A 78 10.74 2.34 9.91
N ILE A 79 10.21 1.74 8.86
CA ILE A 79 11.00 1.11 7.79
C ILE A 79 11.41 2.17 6.77
N THR A 80 12.71 2.27 6.53
CA THR A 80 13.30 3.19 5.56
C THR A 80 14.16 2.40 4.56
N ASN A 81 14.71 3.08 3.55
CA ASN A 81 15.63 2.45 2.59
C ASN A 81 16.90 1.80 3.20
N LYS A 82 17.15 2.01 4.49
CA LYS A 82 18.25 1.39 5.23
C LYS A 82 17.84 0.13 5.99
N SER A 83 16.55 -0.13 6.09
CA SER A 83 16.01 -1.30 6.80
C SER A 83 16.13 -2.56 5.94
N PRO A 84 16.35 -3.73 6.54
CA PRO A 84 16.48 -5.00 5.81
C PRO A 84 15.30 -5.33 4.91
N GLU A 85 14.09 -4.95 5.32
CA GLU A 85 12.83 -5.24 4.62
C GLU A 85 12.59 -4.32 3.40
N ALA A 86 13.29 -3.19 3.34
CA ALA A 86 13.04 -2.13 2.35
C ALA A 86 13.06 -2.65 0.90
N LEU A 87 14.06 -3.48 0.58
CA LEU A 87 14.22 -4.00 -0.77
C LEU A 87 13.08 -4.95 -1.17
N SER A 88 12.60 -5.77 -0.25
CA SER A 88 11.46 -6.66 -0.49
C SER A 88 10.18 -5.86 -0.75
N ILE A 89 9.91 -4.83 0.05
CA ILE A 89 8.73 -3.95 -0.11
C ILE A 89 8.81 -3.19 -1.46
N MET A 90 9.98 -2.65 -1.81
CA MET A 90 10.17 -1.97 -3.09
C MET A 90 10.00 -2.93 -4.29
N ARG A 91 10.51 -4.16 -4.20
CA ARG A 91 10.34 -5.19 -5.23
C ARG A 91 8.88 -5.57 -5.40
N HIS A 92 8.15 -5.78 -4.30
CA HIS A 92 6.73 -6.07 -4.33
C HIS A 92 5.95 -4.93 -5.02
N SER A 93 6.20 -3.69 -4.64
CA SER A 93 5.56 -2.54 -5.29
C SER A 93 5.96 -2.40 -6.76
N CYS A 94 7.20 -2.73 -7.11
CA CYS A 94 7.66 -2.73 -8.50
C CYS A 94 7.00 -3.83 -9.35
N ALA A 95 6.65 -4.98 -8.75
CA ALA A 95 5.87 -6.02 -9.42
C ALA A 95 4.48 -5.51 -9.82
N HIS A 96 3.81 -4.73 -8.96
CA HIS A 96 2.54 -4.08 -9.28
C HIS A 96 2.69 -3.02 -10.38
N ILE A 97 3.74 -2.19 -10.36
CA ILE A 97 4.03 -1.24 -11.45
C ILE A 97 4.26 -1.97 -12.79
N MET A 98 4.90 -3.14 -12.76
CA MET A 98 5.07 -3.97 -13.95
C MET A 98 3.72 -4.52 -14.43
N ALA A 99 2.87 -5.00 -13.52
CA ALA A 99 1.54 -5.50 -13.85
C ALA A 99 0.66 -4.41 -14.47
N GLU A 100 0.65 -3.19 -13.91
CA GLU A 100 -0.03 -2.03 -14.47
C GLU A 100 0.49 -1.70 -15.87
N ALA A 101 1.82 -1.67 -16.06
CA ALA A 101 2.44 -1.39 -17.35
C ALA A 101 2.04 -2.42 -18.41
N VAL A 102 2.01 -3.70 -18.03
CA VAL A 102 1.60 -4.80 -18.93
C VAL A 102 0.12 -4.68 -19.29
N GLN A 103 -0.77 -4.43 -18.34
CA GLN A 103 -2.21 -4.25 -18.63
C GLN A 103 -2.48 -3.03 -19.53
N GLU A 104 -1.74 -1.92 -19.35
CA GLU A 104 -1.87 -0.75 -20.20
C GLU A 104 -1.36 -0.98 -21.63
N LEU A 105 -0.33 -1.82 -21.82
CA LEU A 105 0.25 -2.11 -23.14
C LEU A 105 -0.46 -3.25 -23.87
N PHE A 106 -0.99 -4.21 -23.12
CA PHE A 106 -1.65 -5.42 -23.64
C PHE A 106 -3.08 -5.52 -23.09
N PRO A 107 -4.05 -4.78 -23.69
CA PRO A 107 -5.43 -4.82 -23.25
C PRO A 107 -6.00 -6.25 -23.27
N GLY A 108 -6.64 -6.65 -22.18
CA GLY A 108 -7.14 -8.01 -21.98
C GLY A 108 -6.16 -8.93 -21.23
N ALA A 109 -4.96 -8.44 -20.86
CA ALA A 109 -4.04 -9.19 -20.01
C ALA A 109 -4.71 -9.58 -18.69
N GLN A 110 -4.67 -10.87 -18.36
CA GLN A 110 -5.10 -11.40 -17.09
C GLN A 110 -3.91 -11.46 -16.15
N ILE A 111 -4.03 -10.82 -14.99
CA ILE A 111 -2.99 -10.82 -13.97
C ILE A 111 -3.24 -11.94 -12.96
N ALA A 112 -2.20 -12.71 -12.64
CA ALA A 112 -2.31 -13.80 -11.68
C ALA A 112 -1.63 -13.45 -10.35
N PHE A 113 -0.32 -13.57 -10.26
CA PHE A 113 0.41 -13.46 -9.02
C PHE A 113 1.81 -12.88 -9.22
N GLY A 114 2.28 -12.03 -8.29
CA GLY A 114 3.55 -11.33 -8.46
C GLY A 114 4.30 -11.04 -7.16
N PRO A 115 4.89 -12.06 -6.47
CA PRO A 115 5.63 -11.83 -5.24
C PRO A 115 7.03 -11.24 -5.49
N ALA A 116 7.54 -10.55 -4.46
CA ALA A 116 8.96 -10.31 -4.35
C ALA A 116 9.70 -11.61 -4.02
N THR A 117 10.96 -11.71 -4.48
CA THR A 117 11.87 -12.81 -4.19
C THR A 117 13.22 -12.28 -3.70
N ASP A 118 14.09 -13.16 -3.21
CA ASP A 118 15.42 -12.76 -2.74
C ASP A 118 16.28 -12.11 -3.83
N ASN A 119 16.04 -12.45 -5.11
CA ASN A 119 16.84 -11.97 -6.23
C ASN A 119 16.11 -11.01 -7.18
N GLY A 120 14.86 -10.65 -6.87
CA GLY A 120 14.06 -9.78 -7.74
C GLY A 120 12.58 -9.84 -7.43
N TYR A 121 11.79 -9.83 -8.47
CA TYR A 121 10.35 -10.03 -8.45
C TYR A 121 9.91 -10.59 -9.79
N PHE A 122 8.74 -11.18 -9.84
CA PHE A 122 8.10 -11.59 -11.08
C PHE A 122 6.61 -11.28 -11.02
N TYR A 123 5.91 -11.47 -12.11
CA TYR A 123 4.46 -11.44 -12.15
C TYR A 123 4.01 -12.40 -13.25
N ASP A 124 3.02 -13.22 -12.96
CA ASP A 124 2.45 -14.16 -13.89
C ASP A 124 1.25 -13.55 -14.61
N PHE A 125 1.23 -13.71 -15.93
CA PHE A 125 0.21 -13.16 -16.81
C PHE A 125 -0.30 -14.23 -17.76
N GLU A 126 -1.59 -14.15 -18.11
CA GLU A 126 -2.09 -14.68 -19.36
C GLU A 126 -2.35 -13.52 -20.30
N LEU A 127 -1.72 -13.55 -21.45
CA LEU A 127 -1.74 -12.46 -22.41
C LEU A 127 -2.52 -12.85 -23.66
N PRO A 128 -3.25 -11.91 -24.27
CA PRO A 128 -4.00 -12.17 -25.51
C PRO A 128 -3.09 -12.51 -26.70
N GLU A 129 -1.83 -12.09 -26.62
CA GLU A 129 -0.79 -12.36 -27.61
C GLU A 129 0.54 -12.68 -26.92
N ASN A 130 1.42 -13.40 -27.61
CA ASN A 130 2.73 -13.73 -27.06
C ASN A 130 3.62 -12.49 -27.01
N ILE A 131 4.24 -12.27 -25.88
CA ILE A 131 5.30 -11.27 -25.72
C ILE A 131 6.68 -11.94 -25.81
N SER A 132 7.69 -11.14 -26.12
CA SER A 132 9.08 -11.56 -26.23
C SER A 132 10.01 -10.61 -25.46
N SER A 133 11.30 -10.88 -25.47
CA SER A 133 12.28 -9.94 -24.91
C SER A 133 12.34 -8.60 -25.65
N ASP A 134 11.83 -8.53 -26.87
CA ASP A 134 11.80 -7.28 -27.67
C ASP A 134 10.82 -6.26 -27.08
N ASP A 135 9.80 -6.73 -26.32
CA ASP A 135 8.81 -5.91 -25.65
C ASP A 135 9.32 -5.28 -24.36
N PHE A 136 10.43 -5.78 -23.80
CA PHE A 136 10.98 -5.31 -22.52
C PHE A 136 11.22 -3.82 -22.48
N ALA A 137 11.77 -3.25 -23.55
CA ALA A 137 12.05 -1.82 -23.63
C ALA A 137 10.75 -0.98 -23.56
N ALA A 138 9.66 -1.46 -24.16
CA ALA A 138 8.36 -0.80 -24.11
C ALA A 138 7.74 -0.88 -22.70
N ILE A 139 7.81 -2.06 -22.07
CA ILE A 139 7.32 -2.28 -20.70
C ILE A 139 8.11 -1.42 -19.72
N GLU A 140 9.45 -1.45 -19.76
CA GLU A 140 10.31 -0.62 -18.89
C GLU A 140 10.04 0.88 -19.06
N LYS A 141 9.83 1.33 -20.30
CA LYS A 141 9.46 2.73 -20.57
C LYS A 141 8.11 3.08 -19.95
N LYS A 142 7.12 2.18 -20.05
CA LYS A 142 5.80 2.38 -19.44
C LYS A 142 5.90 2.40 -17.92
N MET A 143 6.61 1.46 -17.31
CA MET A 143 6.89 1.43 -15.87
C MET A 143 7.52 2.75 -15.41
N ALA A 144 8.53 3.25 -16.12
CA ALA A 144 9.16 4.53 -15.80
C ALA A 144 8.19 5.72 -15.87
N GLN A 145 7.24 5.70 -16.80
CA GLN A 145 6.17 6.71 -16.87
C GLN A 145 5.25 6.64 -15.66
N ILE A 146 4.85 5.44 -15.24
CA ILE A 146 4.02 5.21 -14.06
C ILE A 146 4.74 5.69 -12.80
N VAL A 147 6.00 5.28 -12.61
CA VAL A 147 6.83 5.74 -11.46
C VAL A 147 6.95 7.27 -11.43
N LYS A 148 7.08 7.92 -12.60
CA LYS A 148 7.19 9.38 -12.69
C LYS A 148 5.90 10.11 -12.29
N LYS A 149 4.72 9.51 -12.48
CA LYS A 149 3.45 10.07 -12.01
C LYS A 149 3.41 10.15 -10.48
N ASN A 150 4.13 9.26 -9.80
CA ASN A 150 4.26 9.20 -8.34
C ASN A 150 2.91 9.10 -7.62
N GLU A 151 1.98 8.35 -8.15
CA GLU A 151 0.68 8.10 -7.53
C GLU A 151 0.84 7.26 -6.26
N PRO A 152 -0.06 7.39 -5.27
CA PRO A 152 0.00 6.61 -4.03
C PRO A 152 -0.46 5.18 -4.26
N PHE A 153 0.07 4.25 -3.45
CA PHE A 153 -0.54 2.94 -3.23
C PHE A 153 -1.57 3.07 -2.09
N VAL A 154 -2.80 2.71 -2.37
CA VAL A 154 -3.92 2.83 -1.43
C VAL A 154 -4.48 1.45 -1.12
N ARG A 155 -4.37 1.02 0.14
CA ARG A 155 -4.97 -0.21 0.64
C ARG A 155 -6.44 0.01 0.97
N GLU A 156 -7.28 -0.89 0.53
CA GLU A 156 -8.70 -0.94 0.88
C GLU A 156 -9.03 -2.35 1.40
N VAL A 157 -9.81 -2.43 2.46
CA VAL A 157 -10.41 -3.68 2.92
C VAL A 157 -11.80 -3.75 2.36
N VAL A 158 -12.12 -4.87 1.72
CA VAL A 158 -13.37 -5.05 0.97
C VAL A 158 -14.02 -6.38 1.31
N THR A 159 -15.32 -6.47 1.10
CA THR A 159 -16.03 -7.75 1.18
C THR A 159 -15.73 -8.63 -0.03
N VAL A 160 -16.01 -9.93 0.09
CA VAL A 160 -15.90 -10.90 -1.02
C VAL A 160 -16.70 -10.44 -2.23
N GLU A 161 -17.93 -9.96 -2.02
CA GLU A 161 -18.81 -9.49 -3.09
C GLU A 161 -18.27 -8.24 -3.78
N GLU A 162 -17.67 -7.33 -3.04
CA GLU A 162 -17.02 -6.14 -3.60
C GLU A 162 -15.77 -6.51 -4.37
N ALA A 163 -14.91 -7.38 -3.82
CA ALA A 163 -13.73 -7.90 -4.52
C ALA A 163 -14.12 -8.58 -5.84
N LYS A 164 -15.12 -9.46 -5.86
CA LYS A 164 -15.62 -10.11 -7.08
C LYS A 164 -16.12 -9.13 -8.12
N LYS A 165 -16.72 -8.00 -7.71
CA LYS A 165 -17.13 -6.95 -8.65
C LYS A 165 -15.94 -6.20 -9.24
N VAL A 166 -14.94 -5.89 -8.40
CA VAL A 166 -13.72 -5.21 -8.82
C VAL A 166 -12.93 -6.03 -9.83
N PHE A 167 -12.87 -7.35 -9.63
CA PHE A 167 -12.09 -8.28 -10.47
C PHE A 167 -12.95 -9.09 -11.45
N ALA A 168 -14.16 -8.61 -11.79
CA ALA A 168 -15.10 -9.37 -12.65
C ALA A 168 -14.48 -9.87 -13.97
N ASP A 169 -13.53 -9.11 -14.53
CA ASP A 169 -12.83 -9.43 -15.78
C ASP A 169 -11.45 -10.09 -15.58
N GLN A 170 -11.11 -10.49 -14.33
CA GLN A 170 -9.81 -11.05 -13.95
C GLN A 170 -9.98 -12.45 -13.36
N ARG A 171 -9.98 -13.47 -14.19
CA ARG A 171 -10.34 -14.85 -13.78
C ARG A 171 -9.45 -15.39 -12.65
N PHE A 172 -8.12 -15.14 -12.69
CA PHE A 172 -7.21 -15.64 -11.68
C PHE A 172 -7.44 -14.98 -10.31
N LYS A 173 -7.86 -13.71 -10.31
CA LYS A 173 -8.23 -13.01 -9.08
C LYS A 173 -9.54 -13.54 -8.52
N LEU A 174 -10.52 -13.86 -9.37
CA LEU A 174 -11.78 -14.48 -8.92
C LEU A 174 -11.54 -15.84 -8.30
N GLU A 175 -10.71 -16.71 -8.92
CA GLU A 175 -10.33 -18.00 -8.36
C GLU A 175 -9.66 -17.84 -6.98
N HIS A 176 -8.75 -16.88 -6.84
CA HIS A 176 -8.07 -16.65 -5.57
C HIS A 176 -8.99 -16.06 -4.49
N ILE A 177 -9.94 -15.18 -4.86
CA ILE A 177 -10.96 -14.67 -3.94
C ILE A 177 -11.83 -15.79 -3.39
N ASP A 178 -12.17 -16.80 -4.22
CA ASP A 178 -12.95 -17.95 -3.77
C ASP A 178 -12.17 -18.81 -2.76
N ASP A 179 -10.84 -18.90 -2.90
CA ASP A 179 -9.97 -19.59 -1.95
C ASP A 179 -9.86 -18.84 -0.59
N LEU A 180 -10.05 -17.50 -0.58
CA LEU A 180 -9.95 -16.61 0.59
C LEU A 180 -11.30 -16.30 1.26
N ALA A 181 -12.39 -17.00 0.92
CA ALA A 181 -13.76 -16.61 1.27
C ALA A 181 -14.03 -16.38 2.78
N ASP A 182 -13.20 -16.93 3.66
CA ASP A 182 -13.30 -16.78 5.12
C ASP A 182 -12.28 -15.79 5.71
N GLU A 183 -11.50 -15.08 4.88
CA GLU A 183 -10.43 -14.16 5.30
C GLU A 183 -10.80 -12.69 5.00
N GLU A 184 -10.07 -11.78 5.64
CA GLU A 184 -10.13 -10.36 5.29
C GLU A 184 -9.51 -10.13 3.91
N ILE A 185 -10.29 -9.62 2.96
CA ILE A 185 -9.81 -9.32 1.61
C ILE A 185 -9.32 -7.89 1.54
N SER A 186 -8.06 -7.72 1.18
CA SER A 186 -7.51 -6.41 0.86
C SER A 186 -7.13 -6.29 -0.62
N ILE A 187 -7.36 -5.10 -1.14
CA ILE A 187 -6.96 -4.70 -2.48
C ILE A 187 -6.07 -3.46 -2.39
N TYR A 188 -5.21 -3.29 -3.38
CA TYR A 188 -4.41 -2.07 -3.52
C TYR A 188 -4.73 -1.39 -4.84
N ARG A 189 -4.99 -0.08 -4.74
CA ARG A 189 -5.15 0.79 -5.90
C ARG A 189 -3.89 1.61 -6.13
N HIS A 190 -3.54 1.76 -7.39
CA HIS A 190 -2.49 2.66 -7.86
C HIS A 190 -2.97 3.30 -9.18
N GLY A 191 -3.31 4.58 -9.16
CA GLY A 191 -4.00 5.20 -10.28
C GLY A 191 -5.28 4.46 -10.67
N ASN A 192 -5.34 3.96 -11.89
CA ASN A 192 -6.46 3.14 -12.39
C ASN A 192 -6.23 1.63 -12.21
N PHE A 193 -5.02 1.23 -11.83
CA PHE A 193 -4.70 -0.17 -11.57
C PHE A 193 -5.21 -0.61 -10.20
N VAL A 194 -5.69 -1.84 -10.12
CA VAL A 194 -6.09 -2.47 -8.87
C VAL A 194 -5.60 -3.91 -8.83
N ASP A 195 -5.11 -4.32 -7.66
CA ASP A 195 -4.67 -5.69 -7.43
C ASP A 195 -5.18 -6.25 -6.10
N LEU A 196 -5.39 -7.57 -6.07
CA LEU A 196 -5.67 -8.33 -4.86
C LEU A 196 -4.35 -8.62 -4.15
N CYS A 197 -4.14 -8.04 -2.97
CA CYS A 197 -2.85 -8.08 -2.31
C CYS A 197 -2.97 -7.77 -0.81
N SER A 198 -2.15 -8.44 0.01
CA SER A 198 -2.07 -8.19 1.46
C SER A 198 -1.10 -7.05 1.83
N GLY A 199 -0.20 -6.64 0.91
CA GLY A 199 0.80 -5.59 1.18
C GLY A 199 1.99 -6.07 2.03
N PRO A 200 2.74 -5.14 2.68
CA PRO A 200 2.63 -3.71 2.44
C PRO A 200 3.29 -3.24 1.14
N HIS A 201 2.95 -2.01 0.74
CA HIS A 201 3.57 -1.31 -0.38
C HIS A 201 4.31 -0.05 0.07
N VAL A 202 5.20 0.45 -0.80
CA VAL A 202 5.76 1.80 -0.62
C VAL A 202 4.64 2.85 -0.69
N PRO A 203 4.80 4.01 -0.05
CA PRO A 203 3.73 5.03 -0.01
C PRO A 203 3.28 5.53 -1.37
N SER A 204 4.21 5.58 -2.33
CA SER A 204 3.92 6.00 -3.71
C SER A 204 4.97 5.47 -4.67
N ALA A 205 4.63 5.39 -5.96
CA ALA A 205 5.50 4.86 -7.00
C ALA A 205 6.87 5.53 -7.09
N GLY A 206 6.97 6.82 -6.76
CA GLY A 206 8.25 7.55 -6.75
C GLY A 206 9.27 7.06 -5.71
N LYS A 207 8.88 6.16 -4.80
CA LYS A 207 9.82 5.48 -3.89
C LYS A 207 10.52 4.29 -4.53
N ILE A 208 10.05 3.84 -5.69
CA ILE A 208 10.67 2.75 -6.44
C ILE A 208 11.93 3.27 -7.12
N GLY A 209 13.04 2.57 -6.91
CA GLY A 209 14.33 2.90 -7.51
C GLY A 209 14.46 2.37 -8.95
N ALA A 210 15.70 2.09 -9.35
CA ALA A 210 15.97 1.50 -10.67
C ALA A 210 15.47 0.06 -10.75
N PHE A 211 14.95 -0.31 -11.90
CA PHE A 211 14.45 -1.65 -12.21
C PHE A 211 14.90 -2.06 -13.61
N LYS A 212 14.89 -3.37 -13.87
CA LYS A 212 15.25 -3.94 -15.17
C LYS A 212 14.50 -5.24 -15.40
N MET A 213 13.92 -5.41 -16.60
CA MET A 213 13.39 -6.70 -17.05
C MET A 213 14.56 -7.64 -17.37
N MET A 214 14.54 -8.86 -16.81
CA MET A 214 15.68 -9.78 -16.92
C MET A 214 15.39 -10.93 -17.89
N LYS A 215 14.23 -11.54 -17.77
CA LYS A 215 13.84 -12.68 -18.61
C LYS A 215 12.34 -12.88 -18.65
N LEU A 216 11.88 -13.54 -19.69
CA LEU A 216 10.55 -14.10 -19.81
C LEU A 216 10.66 -15.63 -19.60
N ALA A 217 9.68 -16.21 -18.93
CA ALA A 217 9.56 -17.66 -18.75
C ALA A 217 8.11 -18.07 -18.92
N GLY A 218 7.88 -19.28 -19.44
CA GLY A 218 6.54 -19.87 -19.41
C GLY A 218 6.13 -20.18 -17.98
N ALA A 219 4.89 -19.86 -17.63
CA ALA A 219 4.26 -20.24 -16.37
C ALA A 219 3.12 -21.24 -16.66
N TYR A 220 2.89 -22.14 -15.72
CA TYR A 220 1.75 -23.05 -15.75
C TYR A 220 0.83 -22.65 -14.60
N TRP A 221 -0.43 -22.37 -14.94
CA TRP A 221 -1.47 -22.22 -13.94
C TRP A 221 -1.96 -23.61 -13.53
N ARG A 222 -2.27 -23.81 -12.24
CA ARG A 222 -2.71 -25.09 -11.61
C ARG A 222 -3.51 -26.00 -12.51
#